data_9ee5c4360274f04271ba8eec5a57944f
#
_entry.id   9ee5c4360274f04271ba8eec5a57944f
#
_cell.length_a   1.000
_cell.length_b   1.000
_cell.length_c   1.000
_cell.angle_alpha   90.00
_cell.angle_beta   90.00
_cell.angle_gamma   90.00
#
_symmetry.space_group_name_H-M   'P 1'
#
loop_
_entity.id
_entity.type
_entity.pdbx_description
1 polymer ?
#
loop_
_entity_poly.entity_id
_entity_poly.type
_entity_poly.pdbx_seq_one_letter_code
_entity_poly.pdbx_strand_id
1 'polypeptide(L)'
;KGSMLLNTLLALALGGIALGLSPFLEFFNLESRLMPLAQPYYYLQVISFVVSMLFNGLKQFYDGMSRTRLPMYITIAGVGINILLNWGLIYGRMGLPEWGLYGAGIATLISRVAMVMLLGLSFFADRSLGKERHGFFAGRLDRSILKPLTLLGTPVAIQLGLETASFTIAVIFVARIGSFALAAHQVVNTVTVLGFLMYYGLGSATAIRVSHYRAIEDYQEAKNVAQAAHQIGIVMAFVAMIVIFAIRGKVSLLFNPDERLAPLVAITLIPVVIYQLGDMLQIVYANALRGLEHVRKLVPISILCHLLVAPILGYLFAFVLMAHYPEWQLLAVWSAFPISLTLIGILLYRDFYKNCNKESFLPKS
;
A
#
# COMPACT_ATOMS: atom_id res chain seq x y z
N LYS A 1 17.76 -12.84 -10.72
CA LYS A 1 17.26 -14.23 -10.72
C LYS A 1 16.79 -14.65 -9.33
N GLY A 2 17.64 -14.58 -8.27
CA GLY A 2 17.27 -14.99 -6.91
C GLY A 2 16.07 -14.25 -6.33
N SER A 3 16.02 -12.92 -6.44
CA SER A 3 14.90 -12.09 -6.01
C SER A 3 13.59 -12.45 -6.72
N MET A 4 13.66 -12.70 -8.03
CA MET A 4 12.49 -13.04 -8.82
C MET A 4 11.94 -14.45 -8.46
N LEU A 5 12.87 -15.41 -8.23
CA LEU A 5 12.49 -16.74 -7.74
C LEU A 5 11.83 -16.65 -6.37
N LEU A 6 12.43 -15.93 -5.42
CA LEU A 6 11.88 -15.76 -4.08
C LEU A 6 10.48 -15.13 -4.14
N ASN A 7 10.31 -14.09 -4.95
CA ASN A 7 9.01 -13.44 -5.13
C ASN A 7 7.96 -14.39 -5.74
N THR A 8 8.36 -15.21 -6.72
CA THR A 8 7.48 -16.21 -7.32
C THR A 8 7.10 -17.30 -6.33
N LEU A 9 8.06 -17.82 -5.55
CA LEU A 9 7.78 -18.84 -4.54
C LEU A 9 6.85 -18.30 -3.44
N LEU A 10 7.07 -17.07 -2.99
CA LEU A 10 6.19 -16.41 -2.03
C LEU A 10 4.79 -16.19 -2.62
N ALA A 11 4.69 -15.77 -3.88
CA ALA A 11 3.41 -15.60 -4.56
C ALA A 11 2.63 -16.91 -4.65
N LEU A 12 3.30 -18.01 -5.01
CA LEU A 12 2.69 -19.36 -5.08
C LEU A 12 2.30 -19.87 -3.69
N ALA A 13 3.14 -19.67 -2.69
CA ALA A 13 2.85 -20.07 -1.31
C ALA A 13 1.63 -19.31 -0.75
N LEU A 14 1.62 -17.97 -0.88
CA LEU A 14 0.50 -17.15 -0.44
C LEU A 14 -0.77 -17.41 -1.24
N GLY A 15 -0.65 -17.60 -2.56
CA GLY A 15 -1.78 -18.02 -3.42
C GLY A 15 -2.33 -19.38 -3.02
N GLY A 16 -1.47 -20.35 -2.72
CA GLY A 16 -1.85 -21.67 -2.22
C GLY A 16 -2.55 -21.61 -0.86
N ILE A 17 -2.05 -20.79 0.07
CA ILE A 17 -2.70 -20.53 1.36
C ILE A 17 -4.08 -19.90 1.13
N ALA A 18 -4.16 -18.88 0.27
CA ALA A 18 -5.44 -18.26 -0.05
C ALA A 18 -6.43 -19.26 -0.66
N LEU A 19 -6.00 -20.12 -1.59
CA LEU A 19 -6.84 -21.17 -2.13
C LEU A 19 -7.28 -22.18 -1.04
N GLY A 20 -6.38 -22.54 -0.13
CA GLY A 20 -6.69 -23.42 1.00
C GLY A 20 -7.69 -22.82 1.99
N LEU A 21 -7.79 -21.50 2.04
CA LEU A 21 -8.76 -20.77 2.86
C LEU A 21 -10.14 -20.62 2.17
N SER A 22 -10.27 -21.02 0.90
CA SER A 22 -11.55 -20.90 0.18
C SER A 22 -12.76 -21.58 0.86
N PRO A 23 -12.64 -22.75 1.55
CA PRO A 23 -13.76 -23.32 2.30
C PRO A 23 -14.25 -22.45 3.45
N PHE A 24 -13.36 -21.61 4.01
CA PHE A 24 -13.72 -20.70 5.09
C PHE A 24 -14.55 -19.48 4.64
N LEU A 25 -14.75 -19.28 3.32
CA LEU A 25 -15.67 -18.25 2.82
C LEU A 25 -17.10 -18.44 3.35
N GLU A 26 -17.50 -19.68 3.65
CA GLU A 26 -18.81 -20.00 4.24
C GLU A 26 -18.97 -19.42 5.66
N PHE A 27 -17.87 -19.27 6.43
CA PHE A 27 -17.90 -18.67 7.76
C PHE A 27 -18.23 -17.17 7.77
N PHE A 28 -18.11 -16.49 6.64
CA PHE A 28 -18.48 -15.07 6.53
C PHE A 28 -19.99 -14.84 6.46
N ASN A 29 -20.83 -15.90 6.62
CA ASN A 29 -22.30 -15.83 6.56
C ASN A 29 -22.81 -15.01 5.36
N LEU A 30 -22.16 -15.16 4.20
CA LEU A 30 -22.65 -14.58 2.97
C LEU A 30 -24.01 -15.18 2.65
N GLU A 31 -24.95 -14.33 2.20
CA GLU A 31 -26.24 -14.82 1.72
C GLU A 31 -26.02 -15.91 0.68
N SER A 32 -26.79 -17.02 0.79
CA SER A 32 -26.65 -18.19 -0.09
C SER A 32 -26.71 -17.85 -1.59
N ARG A 33 -27.29 -16.71 -1.94
CA ARG A 33 -27.37 -16.18 -3.32
C ARG A 33 -26.04 -15.59 -3.81
N LEU A 34 -25.18 -15.12 -2.91
CA LEU A 34 -23.94 -14.46 -3.27
C LEU A 34 -22.77 -15.42 -3.42
N MET A 35 -22.83 -16.59 -2.78
CA MET A 35 -21.74 -17.57 -2.79
C MET A 35 -21.37 -18.06 -4.21
N PRO A 36 -22.33 -18.42 -5.10
CA PRO A 36 -22.02 -18.84 -6.46
C PRO A 36 -21.33 -17.76 -7.30
N LEU A 37 -21.49 -16.49 -6.94
CA LEU A 37 -20.84 -15.36 -7.63
C LEU A 37 -19.48 -15.02 -6.99
N ALA A 38 -19.39 -15.08 -5.67
CA ALA A 38 -18.20 -14.71 -4.92
C ALA A 38 -17.06 -15.73 -5.08
N GLN A 39 -17.37 -17.02 -5.09
CA GLN A 39 -16.37 -18.08 -5.14
C GLN A 39 -15.56 -18.10 -6.46
N PRO A 40 -16.15 -18.04 -7.67
CA PRO A 40 -15.37 -17.93 -8.90
C PRO A 40 -14.56 -16.64 -8.99
N TYR A 41 -15.13 -15.53 -8.53
CA TYR A 41 -14.42 -14.26 -8.44
C TYR A 41 -13.20 -14.34 -7.52
N TYR A 42 -13.35 -14.99 -6.36
CA TYR A 42 -12.24 -15.20 -5.42
C TYR A 42 -11.09 -15.99 -6.08
N TYR A 43 -11.38 -17.08 -6.77
CA TYR A 43 -10.36 -17.85 -7.47
C TYR A 43 -9.63 -17.04 -8.53
N LEU A 44 -10.36 -16.26 -9.33
CA LEU A 44 -9.76 -15.36 -10.31
C LEU A 44 -8.86 -14.30 -9.65
N GLN A 45 -9.26 -13.77 -8.48
CA GLN A 45 -8.44 -12.80 -7.73
C GLN A 45 -7.16 -13.44 -7.17
N VAL A 46 -7.21 -14.69 -6.69
CA VAL A 46 -6.01 -15.41 -6.21
C VAL A 46 -5.03 -15.66 -7.37
N ILE A 47 -5.51 -16.14 -8.52
CA ILE A 47 -4.66 -16.32 -9.70
C ILE A 47 -4.07 -14.98 -10.14
N SER A 48 -4.90 -13.97 -10.22
CA SER A 48 -4.54 -12.59 -10.56
C SER A 48 -3.50 -12.00 -9.61
N PHE A 49 -3.56 -12.33 -8.30
CA PHE A 49 -2.56 -11.94 -7.31
C PHE A 49 -1.18 -12.54 -7.64
N VAL A 50 -1.10 -13.82 -7.98
CA VAL A 50 0.16 -14.48 -8.37
C VAL A 50 0.76 -13.78 -9.60
N VAL A 51 -0.06 -13.50 -10.61
CA VAL A 51 0.38 -12.77 -11.82
C VAL A 51 0.86 -11.35 -11.47
N SER A 52 0.16 -10.67 -10.57
CA SER A 52 0.56 -9.33 -10.10
C SER A 52 1.92 -9.35 -9.39
N MET A 53 2.21 -10.40 -8.61
CA MET A 53 3.51 -10.56 -7.96
C MET A 53 4.64 -10.76 -8.98
N LEU A 54 4.40 -11.49 -10.08
CA LEU A 54 5.36 -11.60 -11.17
C LEU A 54 5.65 -10.24 -11.81
N PHE A 55 4.61 -9.45 -12.07
CA PHE A 55 4.77 -8.09 -12.57
C PHE A 55 5.59 -7.22 -11.61
N ASN A 56 5.27 -7.26 -10.31
CA ASN A 56 6.02 -6.52 -9.31
C ASN A 56 7.50 -6.93 -9.24
N GLY A 57 7.81 -8.22 -9.40
CA GLY A 57 9.20 -8.69 -9.45
C GLY A 57 9.98 -8.10 -10.64
N LEU A 58 9.36 -8.06 -11.83
CA LEU A 58 9.94 -7.43 -13.02
C LEU A 58 10.05 -5.91 -12.85
N LYS A 59 9.02 -5.27 -12.32
CA LYS A 59 9.00 -3.83 -12.05
C LYS A 59 10.14 -3.44 -11.10
N GLN A 60 10.32 -4.15 -10.00
CA GLN A 60 11.39 -3.89 -9.03
C GLN A 60 12.80 -4.02 -9.65
N PHE A 61 12.98 -4.90 -10.63
CA PHE A 61 14.23 -4.98 -11.38
C PHE A 61 14.50 -3.67 -12.16
N TYR A 62 13.50 -3.14 -12.87
CA TYR A 62 13.63 -1.86 -13.58
C TYR A 62 13.81 -0.67 -12.63
N ASP A 63 13.09 -0.66 -11.50
CA ASP A 63 13.19 0.36 -10.47
C ASP A 63 14.61 0.38 -9.85
N GLY A 64 15.19 -0.80 -9.59
CA GLY A 64 16.56 -0.94 -9.10
C GLY A 64 17.63 -0.42 -10.06
N MET A 65 17.34 -0.40 -11.37
CA MET A 65 18.18 0.22 -12.39
C MET A 65 17.87 1.71 -12.61
N SER A 66 17.02 2.32 -11.80
CA SER A 66 16.50 3.69 -11.98
C SER A 66 15.78 3.92 -13.32
N ARG A 67 15.26 2.85 -13.96
CA ARG A 67 14.51 2.89 -15.23
C ARG A 67 13.01 2.80 -15.01
N THR A 68 12.46 3.69 -14.23
CA THR A 68 11.05 3.64 -13.74
C THR A 68 10.01 4.01 -14.80
N ARG A 69 10.39 4.68 -15.88
CA ARG A 69 9.44 5.19 -16.91
C ARG A 69 8.69 4.08 -17.63
N LEU A 70 9.39 3.03 -18.05
CA LEU A 70 8.78 1.93 -18.80
C LEU A 70 7.73 1.17 -17.97
N PRO A 71 8.02 0.69 -16.73
CA PRO A 71 7.01 0.10 -15.87
C PRO A 71 5.83 1.02 -15.58
N MET A 72 6.08 2.33 -15.46
CA MET A 72 5.01 3.33 -15.28
C MET A 72 4.04 3.34 -16.45
N TYR A 73 4.54 3.47 -17.69
CA TYR A 73 3.66 3.47 -18.88
C TYR A 73 2.90 2.16 -19.04
N ILE A 74 3.55 1.02 -18.77
CA ILE A 74 2.88 -0.29 -18.81
C ILE A 74 1.80 -0.40 -17.73
N THR A 75 2.05 0.14 -16.54
CA THR A 75 1.02 0.18 -15.47
C THR A 75 -0.18 1.03 -15.88
N ILE A 76 0.05 2.21 -16.45
CA ILE A 76 -1.03 3.09 -16.94
C ILE A 76 -1.82 2.39 -18.05
N ALA A 77 -1.14 1.76 -19.01
CA ALA A 77 -1.79 0.99 -20.08
C ALA A 77 -2.60 -0.18 -19.49
N GLY A 78 -2.06 -0.90 -18.50
CA GLY A 78 -2.74 -1.99 -17.81
C GLY A 78 -4.01 -1.54 -17.09
N VAL A 79 -3.98 -0.37 -16.43
CA VAL A 79 -5.17 0.24 -15.83
C VAL A 79 -6.20 0.60 -16.92
N GLY A 80 -5.76 1.18 -18.04
CA GLY A 80 -6.64 1.48 -19.19
C GLY A 80 -7.32 0.22 -19.73
N ILE A 81 -6.55 -0.85 -19.95
CA ILE A 81 -7.08 -2.16 -20.38
C ILE A 81 -8.10 -2.69 -19.36
N ASN A 82 -7.80 -2.59 -18.06
CA ASN A 82 -8.70 -3.04 -17.00
C ASN A 82 -10.03 -2.28 -17.01
N ILE A 83 -9.99 -0.96 -17.15
CA ILE A 83 -11.20 -0.12 -17.23
C ILE A 83 -12.05 -0.51 -18.44
N LEU A 84 -11.44 -0.64 -19.62
CA LEU A 84 -12.16 -1.00 -20.85
C LEU A 84 -12.78 -2.40 -20.75
N LEU A 85 -12.01 -3.39 -20.26
CA LEU A 85 -12.52 -4.75 -20.09
C LEU A 85 -13.60 -4.85 -19.01
N ASN A 86 -13.47 -4.10 -17.91
CA ASN A 86 -14.54 -4.02 -16.90
C ASN A 86 -15.81 -3.47 -17.49
N TRP A 87 -15.72 -2.37 -18.25
CA TRP A 87 -16.88 -1.78 -18.91
C TRP A 87 -17.53 -2.74 -19.92
N GLY A 88 -16.72 -3.48 -20.67
CA GLY A 88 -17.20 -4.48 -21.63
C GLY A 88 -17.82 -5.70 -20.95
N LEU A 89 -17.11 -6.34 -20.03
CA LEU A 89 -17.48 -7.66 -19.46
C LEU A 89 -18.48 -7.57 -18.29
N ILE A 90 -18.50 -6.46 -17.55
CA ILE A 90 -19.50 -6.29 -16.47
C ILE A 90 -20.86 -5.95 -17.05
N TYR A 91 -20.90 -5.04 -18.03
CA TYR A 91 -22.14 -4.46 -18.56
C TYR A 91 -22.54 -4.99 -19.95
N GLY A 92 -21.84 -5.98 -20.50
CA GLY A 92 -22.14 -6.53 -21.83
C GLY A 92 -21.97 -5.51 -22.96
N ARG A 93 -21.00 -4.59 -22.84
CA ARG A 93 -20.72 -3.57 -23.85
C ARG A 93 -19.64 -4.02 -24.84
N MET A 94 -19.48 -3.27 -25.95
CA MET A 94 -18.48 -3.54 -26.99
C MET A 94 -18.59 -4.93 -27.64
N GLY A 95 -19.78 -5.53 -27.66
CA GLY A 95 -20.00 -6.86 -28.21
C GLY A 95 -19.51 -8.02 -27.31
N LEU A 96 -19.13 -7.70 -26.07
CA LEU A 96 -18.72 -8.71 -25.07
C LEU A 96 -19.93 -9.20 -24.26
N PRO A 97 -19.90 -10.43 -23.75
CA PRO A 97 -20.98 -10.96 -22.91
C PRO A 97 -21.03 -10.25 -21.55
N GLU A 98 -22.23 -10.11 -21.01
CA GLU A 98 -22.47 -9.59 -19.67
C GLU A 98 -22.21 -10.68 -18.63
N TRP A 99 -21.03 -10.64 -18.00
CA TRP A 99 -20.61 -11.60 -16.97
C TRP A 99 -20.62 -11.03 -15.56
N GLY A 100 -21.01 -9.79 -15.38
CA GLY A 100 -21.12 -9.15 -14.07
C GLY A 100 -19.83 -9.25 -13.26
N LEU A 101 -19.94 -9.77 -12.03
CA LEU A 101 -18.79 -9.91 -11.10
C LEU A 101 -17.70 -10.85 -11.65
N TYR A 102 -18.09 -11.94 -12.33
CA TYR A 102 -17.14 -12.85 -12.97
C TYR A 102 -16.32 -12.12 -14.07
N GLY A 103 -16.99 -11.28 -14.85
CA GLY A 103 -16.36 -10.43 -15.86
C GLY A 103 -15.33 -9.47 -15.26
N ALA A 104 -15.59 -8.90 -14.08
CA ALA A 104 -14.63 -8.06 -13.36
C ALA A 104 -13.36 -8.85 -12.96
N GLY A 105 -13.52 -10.09 -12.52
CA GLY A 105 -12.39 -10.98 -12.21
C GLY A 105 -11.52 -11.27 -13.42
N ILE A 106 -12.14 -11.60 -14.56
CA ILE A 106 -11.46 -11.86 -15.83
C ILE A 106 -10.77 -10.60 -16.35
N ALA A 107 -11.42 -9.44 -16.33
CA ALA A 107 -10.82 -8.17 -16.74
C ALA A 107 -9.55 -7.85 -15.94
N THR A 108 -9.58 -8.11 -14.63
CA THR A 108 -8.42 -7.93 -13.75
C THR A 108 -7.31 -8.90 -14.10
N LEU A 109 -7.62 -10.17 -14.34
CA LEU A 109 -6.62 -11.18 -14.70
C LEU A 109 -5.96 -10.85 -16.05
N ILE A 110 -6.76 -10.55 -17.08
CA ILE A 110 -6.25 -10.22 -18.43
C ILE A 110 -5.34 -8.98 -18.37
N SER A 111 -5.74 -7.92 -17.68
CA SER A 111 -4.94 -6.71 -17.57
C SER A 111 -3.60 -6.97 -16.88
N ARG A 112 -3.57 -7.79 -15.82
CA ARG A 112 -2.33 -8.16 -15.13
C ARG A 112 -1.43 -9.06 -15.98
N VAL A 113 -1.99 -10.01 -16.71
CA VAL A 113 -1.26 -10.84 -17.67
C VAL A 113 -0.66 -9.96 -18.77
N ALA A 114 -1.43 -9.04 -19.32
CA ALA A 114 -0.94 -8.09 -20.33
C ALA A 114 0.23 -7.26 -19.80
N MET A 115 0.16 -6.75 -18.57
CA MET A 115 1.28 -6.01 -17.96
C MET A 115 2.54 -6.87 -17.82
N VAL A 116 2.42 -8.13 -17.38
CA VAL A 116 3.57 -9.06 -17.28
C VAL A 116 4.15 -9.32 -18.65
N MET A 117 3.31 -9.58 -19.65
CA MET A 117 3.75 -9.83 -21.02
C MET A 117 4.46 -8.62 -21.63
N LEU A 118 3.87 -7.42 -21.52
CA LEU A 118 4.46 -6.20 -22.05
C LEU A 118 5.82 -5.91 -21.42
N LEU A 119 5.93 -6.03 -20.08
CA LEU A 119 7.19 -5.78 -19.38
C LEU A 119 8.22 -6.86 -19.67
N GLY A 120 7.80 -8.13 -19.75
CA GLY A 120 8.64 -9.25 -20.13
C GLY A 120 9.16 -9.12 -21.58
N LEU A 121 8.29 -8.84 -22.55
CA LEU A 121 8.68 -8.61 -23.93
C LEU A 121 9.65 -7.44 -24.05
N SER A 122 9.42 -6.36 -23.32
CA SER A 122 10.32 -5.21 -23.27
C SER A 122 11.70 -5.59 -22.73
N PHE A 123 11.77 -6.47 -21.72
CA PHE A 123 13.05 -7.00 -21.21
C PHE A 123 13.84 -7.76 -22.28
N PHE A 124 13.15 -8.54 -23.12
CA PHE A 124 13.79 -9.29 -24.20
C PHE A 124 14.14 -8.41 -25.39
N ALA A 125 13.34 -7.40 -25.70
CA ALA A 125 13.53 -6.52 -26.85
C ALA A 125 14.61 -5.45 -26.61
N ASP A 126 14.83 -5.01 -25.36
CA ASP A 126 15.80 -3.96 -25.05
C ASP A 126 17.24 -4.47 -25.19
N ARG A 127 17.91 -3.99 -26.25
CA ARG A 127 19.31 -4.33 -26.55
C ARG A 127 20.27 -3.86 -25.46
N SER A 128 19.93 -2.81 -24.73
CA SER A 128 20.79 -2.26 -23.66
C SER A 128 20.87 -3.20 -22.43
N LEU A 129 19.92 -4.13 -22.29
CA LEU A 129 19.85 -5.13 -21.22
C LEU A 129 20.52 -6.47 -21.57
N GLY A 130 21.40 -6.49 -22.59
CA GLY A 130 22.04 -7.71 -23.04
C GLY A 130 22.89 -8.40 -21.97
N LYS A 131 23.62 -7.62 -21.16
CA LYS A 131 24.45 -8.14 -20.04
C LYS A 131 23.58 -8.72 -18.92
N GLU A 132 22.55 -8.00 -18.52
CA GLU A 132 21.61 -8.39 -17.47
C GLU A 132 20.81 -9.63 -17.87
N ARG A 133 20.39 -9.70 -19.13
CA ARG A 133 19.72 -10.87 -19.71
C ARG A 133 20.61 -12.09 -19.72
N HIS A 134 21.87 -11.96 -20.18
CA HIS A 134 22.85 -13.06 -20.13
C HIS A 134 23.07 -13.53 -18.69
N GLY A 135 23.26 -12.60 -17.76
CA GLY A 135 23.38 -12.90 -16.30
C GLY A 135 22.13 -13.56 -15.74
N PHE A 136 20.93 -13.20 -16.21
CA PHE A 136 19.69 -13.83 -15.78
C PHE A 136 19.60 -15.31 -16.20
N PHE A 137 20.00 -15.68 -17.42
CA PHE A 137 19.92 -17.06 -17.89
C PHE A 137 21.14 -17.89 -17.48
N ALA A 138 22.35 -17.38 -17.65
CA ALA A 138 23.59 -18.10 -17.37
C ALA A 138 23.95 -18.13 -15.86
N GLY A 139 23.48 -17.15 -15.08
CA GLY A 139 23.79 -17.05 -13.66
C GLY A 139 23.21 -18.22 -12.85
N ARG A 140 24.04 -18.83 -12.01
CA ARG A 140 23.60 -19.82 -11.01
C ARG A 140 22.79 -19.10 -9.91
N LEU A 141 21.86 -19.81 -9.30
CA LEU A 141 21.15 -19.34 -8.09
C LEU A 141 22.15 -19.24 -6.95
N ASP A 142 22.50 -18.02 -6.59
CA ASP A 142 23.34 -17.77 -5.43
C ASP A 142 22.46 -17.66 -4.18
N ARG A 143 22.55 -18.68 -3.32
CA ARG A 143 21.83 -18.72 -2.05
C ARG A 143 22.29 -17.65 -1.06
N SER A 144 23.50 -17.10 -1.26
CA SER A 144 24.03 -16.03 -0.41
C SER A 144 23.20 -14.74 -0.51
N ILE A 145 22.53 -14.51 -1.64
CA ILE A 145 21.67 -13.34 -1.87
C ILE A 145 20.32 -13.49 -1.16
N LEU A 146 19.84 -14.70 -0.91
CA LEU A 146 18.51 -14.92 -0.33
C LEU A 146 18.45 -14.44 1.13
N LYS A 147 19.51 -14.67 1.90
CA LYS A 147 19.57 -14.27 3.32
C LYS A 147 19.49 -12.74 3.50
N PRO A 148 20.27 -11.90 2.79
CA PRO A 148 20.10 -10.45 2.84
C PRO A 148 18.71 -9.98 2.41
N LEU A 149 18.16 -10.56 1.34
CA LEU A 149 16.81 -10.21 0.87
C LEU A 149 15.72 -10.48 1.91
N THR A 150 15.78 -11.64 2.58
CA THR A 150 14.83 -11.96 3.65
C THR A 150 15.02 -11.09 4.88
N LEU A 151 16.26 -10.78 5.26
CA LEU A 151 16.57 -9.90 6.39
C LEU A 151 16.08 -8.47 6.16
N LEU A 152 16.06 -8.00 4.92
CA LEU A 152 15.54 -6.67 4.56
C LEU A 152 14.01 -6.71 4.35
N GLY A 153 13.50 -7.75 3.70
CA GLY A 153 12.08 -7.85 3.36
C GLY A 153 11.18 -8.15 4.54
N THR A 154 11.62 -9.01 5.47
CA THR A 154 10.79 -9.42 6.61
C THR A 154 10.38 -8.26 7.52
N PRO A 155 11.28 -7.35 7.95
CA PRO A 155 10.88 -6.20 8.76
C PRO A 155 9.90 -5.28 8.03
N VAL A 156 10.06 -5.12 6.72
CA VAL A 156 9.15 -4.30 5.90
C VAL A 156 7.77 -4.96 5.81
N ALA A 157 7.72 -6.27 5.59
CA ALA A 157 6.46 -7.01 5.54
C ALA A 157 5.71 -6.95 6.88
N ILE A 158 6.43 -7.12 8.01
CA ILE A 158 5.86 -7.00 9.35
C ILE A 158 5.34 -5.57 9.58
N GLN A 159 6.10 -4.54 9.21
CA GLN A 159 5.66 -3.14 9.35
C GLN A 159 4.34 -2.90 8.61
N LEU A 160 4.24 -3.29 7.33
CA LEU A 160 3.01 -3.13 6.54
C LEU A 160 1.85 -3.95 7.11
N GLY A 161 2.13 -5.16 7.62
CA GLY A 161 1.15 -5.99 8.29
C GLY A 161 0.61 -5.35 9.57
N LEU A 162 1.47 -4.75 10.39
CA LEU A 162 1.08 -4.04 11.62
C LEU A 162 0.26 -2.79 11.31
N GLU A 163 0.60 -2.05 10.27
CA GLU A 163 -0.17 -0.92 9.77
C GLU A 163 -1.58 -1.35 9.35
N THR A 164 -1.69 -2.40 8.53
CA THR A 164 -2.98 -2.98 8.13
C THR A 164 -3.78 -3.49 9.32
N ALA A 165 -3.12 -4.14 10.29
CA ALA A 165 -3.76 -4.64 11.51
C ALA A 165 -4.35 -3.49 12.34
N SER A 166 -3.68 -2.33 12.43
CA SER A 166 -4.18 -1.15 13.12
C SER A 166 -5.51 -0.65 12.54
N PHE A 167 -5.60 -0.53 11.21
CA PHE A 167 -6.83 -0.16 10.54
C PHE A 167 -7.93 -1.24 10.71
N THR A 168 -7.56 -2.53 10.68
CA THR A 168 -8.49 -3.64 10.92
C THR A 168 -9.07 -3.58 12.35
N ILE A 169 -8.24 -3.28 13.36
CA ILE A 169 -8.71 -3.10 14.73
C ILE A 169 -9.69 -1.91 14.82
N ALA A 170 -9.41 -0.82 14.12
CA ALA A 170 -10.34 0.30 14.05
C ALA A 170 -11.69 -0.09 13.45
N VAL A 171 -11.71 -0.91 12.37
CA VAL A 171 -12.97 -1.47 11.81
C VAL A 171 -13.74 -2.26 12.88
N ILE A 172 -13.05 -3.10 13.69
CA ILE A 172 -13.69 -3.87 14.78
C ILE A 172 -14.30 -2.93 15.81
N PHE A 173 -13.63 -1.85 16.18
CA PHE A 173 -14.19 -0.86 17.11
C PHE A 173 -15.42 -0.17 16.52
N VAL A 174 -15.34 0.24 15.26
CA VAL A 174 -16.46 0.90 14.56
C VAL A 174 -17.65 -0.05 14.39
N ALA A 175 -17.41 -1.33 14.12
CA ALA A 175 -18.47 -2.34 14.03
C ALA A 175 -19.26 -2.49 15.36
N ARG A 176 -18.60 -2.29 16.52
CA ARG A 176 -19.26 -2.26 17.84
C ARG A 176 -20.15 -1.03 18.05
N ILE A 177 -19.84 0.10 17.39
CA ILE A 177 -20.65 1.31 17.46
C ILE A 177 -21.97 1.10 16.70
N GLY A 178 -21.91 0.44 15.53
CA GLY A 178 -23.09 0.08 14.75
C GLY A 178 -22.89 0.17 13.24
N SER A 179 -23.88 -0.35 12.51
CA SER A 179 -23.82 -0.44 11.03
C SER A 179 -23.77 0.94 10.37
N PHE A 180 -24.43 1.94 10.93
CA PHE A 180 -24.42 3.30 10.42
C PHE A 180 -23.01 3.94 10.53
N ALA A 181 -22.35 3.77 11.67
CA ALA A 181 -20.98 4.21 11.85
C ALA A 181 -20.01 3.45 10.92
N LEU A 182 -20.25 2.14 10.69
CA LEU A 182 -19.44 1.34 9.79
C LEU A 182 -19.56 1.80 8.33
N ALA A 183 -20.77 2.17 7.89
CA ALA A 183 -20.98 2.76 6.56
C ALA A 183 -20.23 4.10 6.39
N ALA A 184 -20.29 4.98 7.39
CA ALA A 184 -19.55 6.23 7.41
C ALA A 184 -18.03 5.98 7.41
N HIS A 185 -17.54 5.03 8.22
CA HIS A 185 -16.14 4.62 8.26
C HIS A 185 -15.63 4.18 6.89
N GLN A 186 -16.43 3.41 6.13
CA GLN A 186 -16.03 2.93 4.81
C GLN A 186 -15.81 4.10 3.83
N VAL A 187 -16.64 5.13 3.87
CA VAL A 187 -16.44 6.34 3.06
C VAL A 187 -15.16 7.06 3.48
N VAL A 188 -14.96 7.27 4.78
CA VAL A 188 -13.76 7.92 5.34
C VAL A 188 -12.50 7.14 4.95
N ASN A 189 -12.52 5.81 5.08
CA ASN A 189 -11.40 4.95 4.71
C ASN A 189 -11.07 5.04 3.20
N THR A 190 -12.07 5.13 2.33
CA THR A 190 -11.86 5.28 0.89
C THR A 190 -11.15 6.60 0.57
N VAL A 191 -11.56 7.70 1.21
CA VAL A 191 -10.88 9.00 1.07
C VAL A 191 -9.43 8.93 1.56
N THR A 192 -9.20 8.26 2.67
CA THR A 192 -7.89 8.04 3.28
C THR A 192 -6.91 7.34 2.35
N VAL A 193 -7.37 6.28 1.68
CA VAL A 193 -6.55 5.50 0.74
C VAL A 193 -6.03 6.35 -0.42
N LEU A 194 -6.78 7.35 -0.89
CA LEU A 194 -6.32 8.26 -1.95
C LEU A 194 -5.10 9.08 -1.52
N GLY A 195 -5.10 9.62 -0.30
CA GLY A 195 -3.94 10.32 0.27
C GLY A 195 -2.73 9.40 0.42
N PHE A 196 -2.94 8.22 1.00
CA PHE A 196 -1.91 7.18 1.15
C PHE A 196 -1.21 6.84 -0.18
N LEU A 197 -1.96 6.63 -1.27
CA LEU A 197 -1.39 6.30 -2.58
C LEU A 197 -0.47 7.40 -3.12
N MET A 198 -0.81 8.67 -2.89
CA MET A 198 0.04 9.80 -3.29
C MET A 198 1.38 9.77 -2.53
N TYR A 199 1.35 9.61 -1.21
CA TYR A 199 2.58 9.55 -0.39
C TYR A 199 3.38 8.28 -0.66
N TYR A 200 2.72 7.16 -0.93
CA TYR A 200 3.39 5.90 -1.27
C TYR A 200 4.19 6.02 -2.58
N GLY A 201 3.66 6.73 -3.58
CA GLY A 201 4.39 7.04 -4.80
C GLY A 201 5.66 7.86 -4.53
N LEU A 202 5.54 8.94 -3.74
CA LEU A 202 6.67 9.78 -3.33
C LEU A 202 7.69 8.99 -2.50
N GLY A 203 7.22 8.18 -1.55
CA GLY A 203 8.07 7.31 -0.73
C GLY A 203 8.84 6.28 -1.58
N SER A 204 8.20 5.64 -2.55
CA SER A 204 8.85 4.70 -3.46
C SER A 204 9.96 5.37 -4.26
N ALA A 205 9.72 6.56 -4.81
CA ALA A 205 10.75 7.35 -5.50
C ALA A 205 11.91 7.71 -4.57
N THR A 206 11.59 8.06 -3.31
CA THR A 206 12.60 8.35 -2.28
C THR A 206 13.48 7.14 -2.01
N ALA A 207 12.89 5.96 -1.83
CA ALA A 207 13.65 4.72 -1.59
C ALA A 207 14.62 4.42 -2.72
N ILE A 208 14.20 4.54 -3.98
CA ILE A 208 15.03 4.30 -5.17
C ILE A 208 16.21 5.27 -5.21
N ARG A 209 15.97 6.56 -4.96
CA ARG A 209 17.03 7.58 -5.03
C ARG A 209 18.00 7.47 -3.84
N VAL A 210 17.50 7.23 -2.64
CA VAL A 210 18.33 7.02 -1.44
C VAL A 210 19.21 5.78 -1.61
N SER A 211 18.68 4.68 -2.14
CA SER A 211 19.46 3.46 -2.38
C SER A 211 20.55 3.66 -3.41
N HIS A 212 20.30 4.49 -4.44
CA HIS A 212 21.31 4.85 -5.42
C HIS A 212 22.50 5.58 -4.79
N TYR A 213 22.23 6.64 -3.99
CA TYR A 213 23.28 7.40 -3.34
C TYR A 213 24.00 6.61 -2.23
N ARG A 214 23.28 5.72 -1.53
CA ARG A 214 23.90 4.79 -0.60
C ARG A 214 24.90 3.87 -1.32
N ALA A 215 24.55 3.36 -2.52
CA ALA A 215 25.43 2.46 -3.28
C ALA A 215 26.77 3.10 -3.72
N ILE A 216 26.82 4.43 -3.82
CA ILE A 216 28.03 5.22 -4.10
C ILE A 216 28.59 5.90 -2.85
N GLU A 217 28.11 5.51 -1.66
CA GLU A 217 28.51 6.02 -0.35
C GLU A 217 28.35 7.54 -0.16
N ASP A 218 27.44 8.16 -0.93
CA ASP A 218 27.11 9.58 -0.81
C ASP A 218 25.93 9.79 0.12
N TYR A 219 26.17 9.68 1.41
CA TYR A 219 25.12 9.85 2.44
C TYR A 219 24.60 11.28 2.56
N GLN A 220 25.39 12.27 2.09
CA GLN A 220 24.93 13.68 2.08
C GLN A 220 23.84 13.84 1.01
N GLU A 221 24.05 13.33 -0.19
CA GLU A 221 23.01 13.34 -1.23
C GLU A 221 21.82 12.47 -0.86
N ALA A 222 22.01 11.35 -0.16
CA ALA A 222 20.90 10.56 0.38
C ALA A 222 20.02 11.40 1.35
N LYS A 223 20.61 12.25 2.20
CA LYS A 223 19.88 13.20 3.05
C LYS A 223 19.16 14.25 2.24
N ASN A 224 19.82 14.84 1.24
CA ASN A 224 19.24 15.86 0.36
C ASN A 224 18.00 15.33 -0.36
N VAL A 225 18.05 14.07 -0.84
CA VAL A 225 16.90 13.37 -1.44
C VAL A 225 15.74 13.24 -0.46
N ALA A 226 16.01 12.76 0.75
CA ALA A 226 14.96 12.59 1.76
C ALA A 226 14.37 13.96 2.18
N GLN A 227 15.19 15.01 2.28
CA GLN A 227 14.75 16.36 2.57
C GLN A 227 13.90 16.94 1.44
N ALA A 228 14.29 16.75 0.19
CA ALA A 228 13.49 17.16 -0.97
C ALA A 228 12.14 16.43 -1.00
N ALA A 229 12.14 15.11 -0.75
CA ALA A 229 10.91 14.33 -0.65
C ALA A 229 10.01 14.80 0.50
N HIS A 230 10.59 15.16 1.65
CA HIS A 230 9.86 15.76 2.77
C HIS A 230 9.20 17.08 2.37
N GLN A 231 9.94 18.00 1.71
CA GLN A 231 9.39 19.29 1.26
C GLN A 231 8.26 19.11 0.25
N ILE A 232 8.44 18.24 -0.75
CA ILE A 232 7.40 17.90 -1.73
C ILE A 232 6.20 17.29 -1.00
N GLY A 233 6.45 16.36 -0.07
CA GLY A 233 5.43 15.70 0.73
C GLY A 233 4.61 16.67 1.57
N ILE A 234 5.24 17.68 2.18
CA ILE A 234 4.54 18.76 2.90
C ILE A 234 3.55 19.47 1.97
N VAL A 235 4.00 19.87 0.77
CA VAL A 235 3.12 20.56 -0.20
C VAL A 235 1.97 19.64 -0.58
N MET A 236 2.24 18.37 -0.88
CA MET A 236 1.20 17.37 -1.20
C MET A 236 0.21 17.17 -0.04
N ALA A 237 0.71 17.12 1.21
CA ALA A 237 -0.12 16.99 2.39
C ALA A 237 -1.04 18.21 2.59
N PHE A 238 -0.51 19.42 2.43
CA PHE A 238 -1.34 20.63 2.51
C PHE A 238 -2.40 20.68 1.42
N VAL A 239 -2.08 20.30 0.18
CA VAL A 239 -3.06 20.20 -0.90
C VAL A 239 -4.13 19.16 -0.55
N ALA A 240 -3.74 17.97 -0.07
CA ALA A 240 -4.68 16.94 0.36
C ALA A 240 -5.58 17.43 1.51
N MET A 241 -5.00 18.10 2.52
CA MET A 241 -5.75 18.69 3.64
C MET A 241 -6.81 19.68 3.16
N ILE A 242 -6.45 20.60 2.26
CA ILE A 242 -7.37 21.60 1.69
C ILE A 242 -8.48 20.91 0.91
N VAL A 243 -8.13 19.96 0.03
CA VAL A 243 -9.11 19.24 -0.78
C VAL A 243 -10.08 18.44 0.09
N ILE A 244 -9.57 17.62 1.02
CA ILE A 244 -10.40 16.81 1.92
C ILE A 244 -11.31 17.71 2.75
N PHE A 245 -10.79 18.81 3.31
CA PHE A 245 -11.58 19.74 4.09
C PHE A 245 -12.67 20.40 3.27
N ALA A 246 -12.39 20.80 2.03
CA ALA A 246 -13.35 21.44 1.13
C ALA A 246 -14.48 20.50 0.71
N ILE A 247 -14.17 19.21 0.42
CA ILE A 247 -15.16 18.25 -0.07
C ILE A 247 -15.89 17.49 1.04
N ARG A 248 -15.44 17.58 2.31
CA ARG A 248 -15.89 16.73 3.43
C ARG A 248 -17.42 16.66 3.59
N GLY A 249 -18.12 17.77 3.30
CA GLY A 249 -19.59 17.83 3.46
C GLY A 249 -20.38 17.16 2.33
N LYS A 250 -19.73 16.88 1.19
CA LYS A 250 -20.38 16.32 0.00
C LYS A 250 -19.81 14.97 -0.44
N VAL A 251 -18.64 14.60 0.04
CA VAL A 251 -17.93 13.41 -0.43
C VAL A 251 -18.67 12.12 -0.16
N SER A 252 -19.45 12.03 0.93
CA SER A 252 -20.27 10.86 1.24
C SER A 252 -21.31 10.57 0.15
N LEU A 253 -21.86 11.59 -0.49
CA LEU A 253 -22.88 11.46 -1.55
C LEU A 253 -22.32 10.82 -2.82
N LEU A 254 -21.00 10.83 -3.02
CA LEU A 254 -20.35 10.13 -4.13
C LEU A 254 -20.33 8.61 -3.94
N PHE A 255 -20.39 8.15 -2.68
CA PHE A 255 -20.24 6.73 -2.33
C PHE A 255 -21.52 6.12 -1.78
N ASN A 256 -22.36 6.93 -1.14
CA ASN A 256 -23.60 6.47 -0.53
C ASN A 256 -24.68 7.56 -0.69
N PRO A 257 -25.85 7.21 -1.24
CA PRO A 257 -26.95 8.17 -1.44
C PRO A 257 -27.66 8.57 -0.14
N ASP A 258 -27.36 7.94 0.99
CA ASP A 258 -27.97 8.30 2.29
C ASP A 258 -27.37 9.60 2.82
N GLU A 259 -28.12 10.70 2.65
CA GLU A 259 -27.72 12.02 3.10
C GLU A 259 -27.46 12.11 4.60
N ARG A 260 -28.04 11.21 5.40
CA ARG A 260 -27.84 11.16 6.86
C ARG A 260 -26.39 10.82 7.25
N LEU A 261 -25.64 10.17 6.36
CA LEU A 261 -24.21 9.88 6.56
C LEU A 261 -23.32 11.12 6.42
N ALA A 262 -23.74 12.12 5.65
CA ALA A 262 -22.91 13.27 5.31
C ALA A 262 -22.38 14.05 6.53
N PRO A 263 -23.18 14.37 7.56
CA PRO A 263 -22.67 15.06 8.75
C PRO A 263 -21.64 14.24 9.51
N LEU A 264 -21.88 12.92 9.69
CA LEU A 264 -20.98 12.04 10.39
C LEU A 264 -19.65 11.85 9.66
N VAL A 265 -19.69 11.66 8.33
CA VAL A 265 -18.50 11.61 7.48
C VAL A 265 -17.73 12.92 7.53
N ALA A 266 -18.42 14.05 7.40
CA ALA A 266 -17.80 15.38 7.38
C ALA A 266 -17.02 15.68 8.67
N ILE A 267 -17.55 15.31 9.82
CA ILE A 267 -16.87 15.53 11.10
C ILE A 267 -15.73 14.53 11.30
N THR A 268 -15.91 13.27 10.89
CA THR A 268 -14.89 12.23 11.00
C THR A 268 -13.71 12.46 10.07
N LEU A 269 -13.88 13.21 8.98
CA LEU A 269 -12.78 13.63 8.12
C LEU A 269 -11.87 14.69 8.74
N ILE A 270 -12.24 15.34 9.85
CA ILE A 270 -11.37 16.31 10.53
C ILE A 270 -10.07 15.67 11.04
N PRO A 271 -10.08 14.57 11.83
CA PRO A 271 -8.86 13.85 12.17
C PRO A 271 -8.07 13.39 10.94
N VAL A 272 -8.76 13.00 9.85
CA VAL A 272 -8.10 12.59 8.59
C VAL A 272 -7.34 13.74 7.96
N VAL A 273 -7.87 14.96 7.98
CA VAL A 273 -7.16 16.17 7.55
C VAL A 273 -5.90 16.37 8.40
N ILE A 274 -6.01 16.26 9.71
CA ILE A 274 -4.90 16.51 10.63
C ILE A 274 -3.77 15.49 10.44
N TYR A 275 -4.09 14.21 10.26
CA TYR A 275 -3.06 13.18 10.18
C TYR A 275 -2.28 13.16 8.86
N GLN A 276 -2.72 13.86 7.81
CA GLN A 276 -2.05 13.85 6.50
C GLN A 276 -0.54 14.14 6.60
N LEU A 277 -0.15 15.05 7.47
CA LEU A 277 1.27 15.36 7.71
C LEU A 277 2.01 14.19 8.38
N GLY A 278 1.38 13.54 9.35
CA GLY A 278 1.97 12.39 10.05
C GLY A 278 2.12 11.18 9.11
N ASP A 279 1.11 10.90 8.29
CA ASP A 279 1.09 9.82 7.32
C ASP A 279 2.16 10.03 6.23
N MET A 280 2.22 11.23 5.66
CA MET A 280 3.28 11.61 4.73
C MET A 280 4.67 11.40 5.34
N LEU A 281 4.90 11.88 6.56
CA LEU A 281 6.18 11.78 7.25
C LEU A 281 6.57 10.31 7.47
N GLN A 282 5.63 9.49 7.95
CA GLN A 282 5.82 8.06 8.12
C GLN A 282 6.23 7.39 6.80
N ILE A 283 5.47 7.61 5.72
CA ILE A 283 5.68 6.92 4.44
C ILE A 283 7.02 7.33 3.83
N VAL A 284 7.35 8.62 3.81
CA VAL A 284 8.61 9.13 3.25
C VAL A 284 9.81 8.53 4.00
N TYR A 285 9.83 8.61 5.34
CA TYR A 285 10.99 8.15 6.11
C TYR A 285 11.06 6.63 6.28
N ALA A 286 9.95 5.91 6.28
CA ALA A 286 9.96 4.45 6.20
C ALA A 286 10.62 4.00 4.89
N ASN A 287 10.28 4.62 3.77
CA ASN A 287 10.86 4.33 2.46
C ASN A 287 12.32 4.80 2.35
N ALA A 288 12.68 5.94 2.92
CA ALA A 288 14.06 6.40 3.00
C ALA A 288 14.95 5.42 3.78
N LEU A 289 14.48 4.90 4.93
CA LEU A 289 15.16 3.87 5.70
C LEU A 289 15.27 2.53 4.94
N ARG A 290 14.26 2.17 4.14
CA ARG A 290 14.35 1.01 3.24
C ARG A 290 15.45 1.21 2.20
N GLY A 291 15.55 2.41 1.62
CA GLY A 291 16.62 2.79 0.68
C GLY A 291 18.02 2.71 1.31
N LEU A 292 18.16 3.05 2.59
CA LEU A 292 19.39 2.88 3.36
C LEU A 292 19.67 1.43 3.81
N GLU A 293 18.72 0.49 3.63
CA GLU A 293 18.72 -0.87 4.22
C GLU A 293 18.74 -0.89 5.76
N HIS A 294 18.36 0.20 6.42
CA HIS A 294 18.27 0.32 7.88
C HIS A 294 16.86 0.01 8.39
N VAL A 295 16.37 -1.21 8.13
CA VAL A 295 14.99 -1.63 8.38
C VAL A 295 14.72 -2.20 9.78
N ARG A 296 15.76 -2.44 10.59
CA ARG A 296 15.61 -3.16 11.87
C ARG A 296 14.67 -2.49 12.86
N LYS A 297 14.65 -1.15 12.87
CA LYS A 297 13.81 -0.39 13.80
C LYS A 297 12.39 -0.16 13.29
N LEU A 298 12.10 -0.46 12.02
CA LEU A 298 10.74 -0.34 11.49
C LEU A 298 9.75 -1.17 12.32
N VAL A 299 10.12 -2.40 12.68
CA VAL A 299 9.23 -3.31 13.43
C VAL A 299 8.90 -2.78 14.84
N PRO A 300 9.89 -2.52 15.73
CA PRO A 300 9.57 -2.06 17.08
C PRO A 300 8.85 -0.71 17.11
N ILE A 301 9.18 0.21 16.20
CA ILE A 301 8.47 1.49 16.08
C ILE A 301 7.03 1.27 15.61
N SER A 302 6.80 0.36 14.67
CA SER A 302 5.45 0.03 14.19
C SER A 302 4.61 -0.71 15.22
N ILE A 303 5.20 -1.62 16.02
CA ILE A 303 4.51 -2.24 17.15
C ILE A 303 4.06 -1.16 18.12
N LEU A 304 4.94 -0.26 18.50
CA LEU A 304 4.60 0.82 19.43
C LEU A 304 3.46 1.67 18.88
N CYS A 305 3.55 2.15 17.66
CA CYS A 305 2.60 3.13 17.14
C CYS A 305 1.31 2.49 16.62
N HIS A 306 1.41 1.45 15.78
CA HIS A 306 0.24 0.85 15.13
C HIS A 306 -0.48 -0.19 15.98
N LEU A 307 0.24 -0.95 16.83
CA LEU A 307 -0.39 -2.01 17.61
C LEU A 307 -0.73 -1.57 19.04
N LEU A 308 0.02 -0.64 19.63
CA LEU A 308 -0.23 -0.15 20.98
C LEU A 308 -0.89 1.22 20.97
N VAL A 309 -0.23 2.27 20.45
CA VAL A 309 -0.72 3.66 20.59
C VAL A 309 -2.06 3.85 19.88
N ALA A 310 -2.18 3.49 18.60
CA ALA A 310 -3.41 3.74 17.86
C ALA A 310 -4.62 2.96 18.42
N PRO A 311 -4.56 1.63 18.68
CA PRO A 311 -5.70 0.91 19.22
C PRO A 311 -6.05 1.30 20.67
N ILE A 312 -5.04 1.52 21.52
CA ILE A 312 -5.29 1.92 22.91
C ILE A 312 -5.97 3.29 22.96
N LEU A 313 -5.44 4.27 22.25
CA LEU A 313 -6.05 5.61 22.18
C LEU A 313 -7.44 5.55 21.52
N GLY A 314 -7.59 4.79 20.42
CA GLY A 314 -8.89 4.62 19.76
C GLY A 314 -9.95 4.04 20.70
N TYR A 315 -9.59 3.02 21.47
CA TYR A 315 -10.47 2.44 22.48
C TYR A 315 -10.80 3.43 23.60
N LEU A 316 -9.79 4.07 24.19
CA LEU A 316 -9.95 5.04 25.27
C LEU A 316 -10.82 6.22 24.84
N PHE A 317 -10.56 6.77 23.67
CA PHE A 317 -11.34 7.92 23.17
C PHE A 317 -12.79 7.54 22.88
N ALA A 318 -13.02 6.42 22.19
CA ALA A 318 -14.36 6.04 21.76
C ALA A 318 -15.23 5.43 22.89
N PHE A 319 -14.65 4.56 23.72
CA PHE A 319 -15.43 3.74 24.66
C PHE A 319 -15.28 4.14 26.13
N VAL A 320 -14.30 5.01 26.45
CA VAL A 320 -14.15 5.56 27.81
C VAL A 320 -14.55 7.03 27.82
N LEU A 321 -13.91 7.88 27.00
CA LEU A 321 -14.18 9.32 27.01
C LEU A 321 -15.53 9.66 26.36
N MET A 322 -15.86 9.01 25.23
CA MET A 322 -17.12 9.22 24.49
C MET A 322 -18.15 8.13 24.74
N ALA A 323 -18.05 7.40 25.85
CA ALA A 323 -18.98 6.32 26.19
C ALA A 323 -20.46 6.76 26.23
N HIS A 324 -20.73 7.98 26.69
CA HIS A 324 -22.06 8.57 26.78
C HIS A 324 -22.51 9.38 25.57
N TYR A 325 -21.65 9.46 24.51
CA TYR A 325 -21.89 10.25 23.30
C TYR A 325 -21.67 9.40 22.05
N PRO A 326 -22.61 8.49 21.70
CA PRO A 326 -22.45 7.55 20.58
C PRO A 326 -22.16 8.23 19.24
N GLU A 327 -22.71 9.43 19.02
CA GLU A 327 -22.53 10.22 17.81
C GLU A 327 -21.08 10.69 17.59
N TRP A 328 -20.26 10.75 18.66
CA TRP A 328 -18.86 11.16 18.60
C TRP A 328 -17.88 9.99 18.59
N GLN A 329 -18.34 8.77 18.83
CA GLN A 329 -17.46 7.61 18.97
C GLN A 329 -16.66 7.32 17.70
N LEU A 330 -17.25 7.47 16.50
CA LEU A 330 -16.53 7.27 15.24
C LEU A 330 -15.41 8.29 15.07
N LEU A 331 -15.67 9.56 15.30
CA LEU A 331 -14.65 10.61 15.31
C LEU A 331 -13.53 10.29 16.31
N ALA A 332 -13.90 9.81 17.49
CA ALA A 332 -12.97 9.48 18.56
C ALA A 332 -12.02 8.33 18.18
N VAL A 333 -12.52 7.27 17.52
CA VAL A 333 -11.67 6.21 16.95
C VAL A 333 -10.64 6.79 15.98
N TRP A 334 -11.09 7.64 15.05
CA TRP A 334 -10.21 8.25 14.05
C TRP A 334 -9.22 9.26 14.64
N SER A 335 -9.54 9.87 15.79
CA SER A 335 -8.65 10.83 16.45
C SER A 335 -7.37 10.23 17.03
N ALA A 336 -7.31 8.89 17.17
CA ALA A 336 -6.09 8.20 17.57
C ALA A 336 -5.01 8.22 16.45
N PHE A 337 -5.41 8.21 15.17
CA PHE A 337 -4.47 8.13 14.05
C PHE A 337 -3.57 9.36 13.90
N PRO A 338 -4.02 10.63 14.04
CA PRO A 338 -3.13 11.77 14.02
C PRO A 338 -1.97 11.66 14.99
N ILE A 339 -2.24 11.18 16.20
CA ILE A 339 -1.22 11.02 17.25
C ILE A 339 -0.25 9.89 16.88
N SER A 340 -0.79 8.72 16.53
CA SER A 340 0.02 7.54 16.20
C SER A 340 0.88 7.76 14.96
N LEU A 341 0.29 8.30 13.86
CA LEU A 341 1.00 8.51 12.61
C LEU A 341 2.05 9.63 12.70
N THR A 342 1.78 10.67 13.48
CA THR A 342 2.77 11.71 13.74
C THR A 342 3.93 11.18 14.59
N LEU A 343 3.63 10.37 15.60
CA LEU A 343 4.64 9.76 16.45
C LEU A 343 5.56 8.83 15.66
N ILE A 344 5.01 7.92 14.86
CA ILE A 344 5.82 7.02 14.03
C ILE A 344 6.64 7.81 13.01
N GLY A 345 6.05 8.82 12.37
CA GLY A 345 6.75 9.69 11.42
C GLY A 345 7.97 10.37 12.04
N ILE A 346 7.81 10.96 13.24
CA ILE A 346 8.91 11.60 13.97
C ILE A 346 10.00 10.59 14.38
N LEU A 347 9.62 9.39 14.83
CA LEU A 347 10.58 8.36 15.23
C LEU A 347 11.40 7.87 14.02
N LEU A 348 10.75 7.65 12.87
CA LEU A 348 11.42 7.23 11.64
C LEU A 348 12.30 8.36 11.06
N TYR A 349 11.83 9.60 11.08
CA TYR A 349 12.63 10.77 10.73
C TYR A 349 13.94 10.82 11.53
N ARG A 350 13.84 10.74 12.86
CA ARG A 350 15.01 10.76 13.75
C ARG A 350 15.96 9.59 13.49
N ASP A 351 15.42 8.40 13.25
CA ASP A 351 16.24 7.22 12.97
C ASP A 351 16.97 7.33 11.63
N PHE A 352 16.32 7.88 10.60
CA PHE A 352 16.94 8.12 9.30
C PHE A 352 18.15 9.04 9.42
N TYR A 353 18.00 10.22 10.00
CA TYR A 353 19.09 11.17 10.11
C TYR A 353 20.22 10.68 11.04
N LYS A 354 19.88 9.94 12.09
CA LYS A 354 20.88 9.32 12.96
C LYS A 354 21.75 8.32 12.20
N ASN A 355 21.16 7.49 11.36
CA ASN A 355 21.89 6.48 10.58
C ASN A 355 22.73 7.14 9.49
N CYS A 356 22.18 8.09 8.73
CA CYS A 356 22.96 8.84 7.74
C CYS A 356 24.17 9.55 8.35
N ASN A 357 24.01 10.16 9.53
CA ASN A 357 25.13 10.82 10.21
C ASN A 357 26.19 9.81 10.64
N LYS A 358 25.80 8.66 11.18
CA LYS A 358 26.72 7.61 11.58
C LYS A 358 27.54 7.06 10.40
N GLU A 359 26.89 6.77 9.28
CA GLU A 359 27.54 6.26 8.08
C GLU A 359 28.47 7.27 7.42
N SER A 360 28.15 8.58 7.47
CA SER A 360 29.00 9.63 6.93
C SER A 360 30.33 9.85 7.70
N PHE A 361 30.43 9.33 8.92
CA PHE A 361 31.64 9.38 9.74
C PHE A 361 32.51 8.13 9.68
N LEU A 362 32.06 7.05 9.02
CA LEU A 362 32.87 5.86 8.81
C LEU A 362 33.91 6.15 7.71
N PRO A 363 35.20 5.75 7.89
CA PRO A 363 36.17 5.90 6.83
C PRO A 363 35.72 5.11 5.60
N LYS A 364 35.79 5.77 4.42
CA LYS A 364 35.48 5.14 3.14
C LYS A 364 36.44 3.95 2.96
N SER A 365 35.87 2.75 2.86
CA SER A 365 36.60 1.49 2.64
C SER A 365 37.09 1.37 1.20
#